data_860d91e6ae5c29873282b819f7f8eb3c
#
_entry.id   860d91e6ae5c29873282b819f7f8eb3c
#
_cell.length_a   1.000
_cell.length_b   1.000
_cell.length_c   1.000
_cell.angle_alpha   90.00
_cell.angle_beta   90.00
_cell.angle_gamma   90.00
#
_symmetry.space_group_name_H-M   'P 1'
#
loop_
_entity.id
_entity.type
_entity.pdbx_description
1 polymer ?
#
loop_
_entity_poly.entity_id
_entity_poly.type
_entity_poly.pdbx_seq_one_letter_code
_entity_poly.pdbx_strand_id
1 'polypeptide(L)'
;MGLGSIPKGSTIFDETLPFPVRYLRATIITMLTTFAIYAVPQIGYNLCTIPAILILGQDPAQWPPAFDNPWRATSLSDFWGRRWHQFFRHIFLLGGYPLSLVFGRAGIVIGSFLVSAVLHYITQLTLDGQVEFWRMLVGFGMMAPGILAERAYYQLTGRRVGGVVGWVWTMVWLLVWGNMIVEGFARAGMFGSVSFDDNALPAGLMVERLAMDFDVWLHAI
;
A
#
# COMPACT_ATOMS: atom_id res chain seq x y z
N MET A 1 18.41 15.34 -29.01
CA MET A 1 18.93 14.57 -27.87
C MET A 1 17.70 14.05 -27.16
N GLY A 2 17.40 12.75 -27.26
CA GLY A 2 16.20 12.19 -26.66
C GLY A 2 16.29 12.24 -25.15
N LEU A 3 15.23 12.75 -24.51
CA LEU A 3 14.99 12.61 -23.09
C LEU A 3 15.07 11.12 -22.77
N GLY A 4 16.05 10.74 -21.94
CA GLY A 4 16.31 9.38 -21.60
C GLY A 4 15.06 8.72 -21.02
N SER A 5 14.60 7.66 -21.66
CA SER A 5 13.56 6.80 -21.12
C SER A 5 13.97 6.38 -19.72
N ILE A 6 13.11 6.66 -18.74
CA ILE A 6 13.28 6.13 -17.37
C ILE A 6 13.47 4.61 -17.51
N PRO A 7 14.55 4.03 -16.95
CA PRO A 7 14.82 2.61 -17.12
C PRO A 7 13.61 1.80 -16.64
N LYS A 8 13.09 0.91 -17.51
CA LYS A 8 12.07 -0.06 -17.13
C LYS A 8 12.63 -0.88 -15.94
N GLY A 9 11.97 -0.78 -14.78
CA GLY A 9 12.40 -1.48 -13.59
C GLY A 9 13.36 -0.71 -12.69
N SER A 10 12.93 0.45 -12.17
CA SER A 10 13.68 1.20 -11.14
C SER A 10 13.59 0.52 -9.76
N THR A 11 14.54 0.82 -8.89
CA THR A 11 14.51 0.42 -7.47
C THR A 11 14.29 1.62 -6.57
N ILE A 12 13.57 1.43 -5.45
CA ILE A 12 13.46 2.47 -4.41
C ILE A 12 14.70 2.49 -3.51
N PHE A 13 15.54 1.44 -3.55
CA PHE A 13 16.76 1.33 -2.78
C PHE A 13 17.96 1.74 -3.62
N ASP A 14 18.43 2.97 -3.45
CA ASP A 14 19.62 3.48 -4.12
C ASP A 14 20.88 2.93 -3.43
N GLU A 15 21.62 2.06 -4.12
CA GLU A 15 22.82 1.40 -3.59
C GLU A 15 24.01 2.35 -3.47
N THR A 16 23.98 3.52 -4.10
CA THR A 16 25.04 4.52 -4.00
C THR A 16 24.99 5.26 -2.67
N LEU A 17 23.83 5.28 -1.99
CA LEU A 17 23.63 5.96 -0.72
C LEU A 17 24.07 5.13 0.48
N PRO A 18 24.57 5.74 1.57
CA PRO A 18 24.82 5.05 2.84
C PRO A 18 23.57 4.34 3.36
N PHE A 19 23.75 3.22 4.07
CA PHE A 19 22.66 2.36 4.53
C PHE A 19 21.49 3.12 5.21
N PRO A 20 21.69 4.03 6.19
CA PRO A 20 20.58 4.73 6.83
C PRO A 20 19.80 5.63 5.86
N VAL A 21 20.52 6.35 4.99
CA VAL A 21 19.94 7.29 4.01
C VAL A 21 19.15 6.52 2.95
N ARG A 22 19.68 5.40 2.46
CA ARG A 22 19.01 4.50 1.52
C ARG A 22 17.64 4.04 2.03
N TYR A 23 17.57 3.58 3.27
CA TYR A 23 16.32 3.12 3.87
C TYR A 23 15.36 4.27 4.19
N LEU A 24 15.87 5.43 4.58
CA LEU A 24 15.06 6.64 4.78
C LEU A 24 14.40 7.06 3.46
N ARG A 25 15.18 7.13 2.38
CA ARG A 25 14.68 7.44 1.02
C ARG A 25 13.60 6.45 0.60
N ALA A 26 13.88 5.15 0.69
CA ALA A 26 12.91 4.10 0.34
C ALA A 26 11.61 4.22 1.15
N THR A 27 11.71 4.51 2.44
CA THR A 27 10.53 4.69 3.32
C THR A 27 9.72 5.92 2.93
N ILE A 28 10.35 7.04 2.57
CA ILE A 28 9.66 8.24 2.10
C ILE A 28 8.93 7.95 0.78
N ILE A 29 9.60 7.29 -0.18
CA ILE A 29 8.96 6.88 -1.44
C ILE A 29 7.76 5.96 -1.16
N THR A 30 7.90 5.02 -0.23
CA THR A 30 6.80 4.12 0.17
C THR A 30 5.63 4.90 0.78
N MET A 31 5.88 5.89 1.63
CA MET A 31 4.83 6.74 2.20
C MET A 31 4.09 7.53 1.11
N LEU A 32 4.82 8.17 0.20
CA LEU A 32 4.22 8.93 -0.91
C LEU A 32 3.43 8.03 -1.85
N THR A 33 3.98 6.87 -2.21
CA THR A 33 3.29 5.88 -3.06
C THR A 33 2.02 5.35 -2.37
N THR A 34 2.08 5.05 -1.08
CA THR A 34 0.90 4.60 -0.32
C THR A 34 -0.17 5.69 -0.26
N PHE A 35 0.24 6.96 -0.11
CA PHE A 35 -0.70 8.08 -0.17
C PHE A 35 -1.34 8.23 -1.55
N ALA A 36 -0.59 8.06 -2.64
CA ALA A 36 -1.12 8.07 -3.99
C ALA A 36 -2.12 6.91 -4.22
N ILE A 37 -1.79 5.69 -3.76
CA ILE A 37 -2.67 4.52 -3.80
C ILE A 37 -3.94 4.74 -2.97
N TYR A 38 -3.90 5.53 -1.90
CA TYR A 38 -5.08 5.97 -1.17
C TYR A 38 -5.87 7.02 -1.97
N ALA A 39 -5.21 8.06 -2.48
CA ALA A 39 -5.85 9.23 -3.07
C ALA A 39 -6.60 8.90 -4.37
N VAL A 40 -6.00 8.10 -5.27
CA VAL A 40 -6.58 7.79 -6.58
C VAL A 40 -7.93 7.04 -6.46
N PRO A 41 -8.06 5.91 -5.74
CA PRO A 41 -9.35 5.27 -5.55
C PRO A 41 -10.33 6.13 -4.75
N GLN A 42 -9.88 6.95 -3.79
CA GLN A 42 -10.75 7.84 -3.04
C GLN A 42 -11.36 8.93 -3.92
N ILE A 43 -10.58 9.52 -4.83
CA ILE A 43 -11.07 10.47 -5.82
C ILE A 43 -12.08 9.80 -6.74
N GLY A 44 -11.75 8.63 -7.30
CA GLY A 44 -12.67 7.86 -8.15
C GLY A 44 -13.99 7.53 -7.45
N TYR A 45 -13.91 7.10 -6.18
CA TYR A 45 -15.07 6.82 -5.35
C TYR A 45 -15.94 8.09 -5.17
N ASN A 46 -15.34 9.23 -4.84
CA ASN A 46 -16.04 10.49 -4.66
C ASN A 46 -16.69 10.99 -5.96
N LEU A 47 -16.00 10.81 -7.10
CA LEU A 47 -16.56 11.15 -8.43
C LEU A 47 -17.81 10.33 -8.78
N CYS A 48 -17.95 9.12 -8.26
CA CYS A 48 -19.17 8.32 -8.40
C CYS A 48 -20.22 8.67 -7.36
N THR A 49 -19.81 8.82 -6.10
CA THR A 49 -20.71 9.00 -4.95
C THR A 49 -21.43 10.36 -4.99
N ILE A 50 -20.69 11.45 -5.29
CA ILE A 50 -21.27 12.81 -5.26
C ILE A 50 -22.41 12.95 -6.29
N PRO A 51 -22.25 12.59 -7.58
CA PRO A 51 -23.37 12.62 -8.53
C PRO A 51 -24.51 11.68 -8.16
N ALA A 52 -24.18 10.48 -7.65
CA ALA A 52 -25.21 9.52 -7.24
C ALA A 52 -26.11 10.07 -6.14
N ILE A 53 -25.56 10.74 -5.14
CA ILE A 53 -26.33 11.36 -4.06
C ILE A 53 -27.04 12.64 -4.53
N LEU A 54 -26.31 13.56 -5.19
CA LEU A 54 -26.84 14.90 -5.50
C LEU A 54 -27.78 14.92 -6.71
N ILE A 55 -27.52 14.08 -7.74
CA ILE A 55 -28.26 14.08 -9.00
C ILE A 55 -29.30 12.96 -9.01
N LEU A 56 -28.89 11.74 -8.60
CA LEU A 56 -29.77 10.56 -8.64
C LEU A 56 -30.59 10.37 -7.35
N GLY A 57 -30.38 11.22 -6.32
CA GLY A 57 -31.13 11.16 -5.07
C GLY A 57 -30.92 9.89 -4.25
N GLN A 58 -29.78 9.21 -4.43
CA GLN A 58 -29.47 7.99 -3.68
C GLN A 58 -29.20 8.30 -2.22
N ASP A 59 -29.59 7.36 -1.33
CA ASP A 59 -29.34 7.52 0.10
C ASP A 59 -27.82 7.46 0.38
N PRO A 60 -27.24 8.47 1.06
CA PRO A 60 -25.83 8.45 1.49
C PRO A 60 -25.42 7.19 2.25
N ALA A 61 -26.33 6.55 2.97
CA ALA A 61 -26.06 5.31 3.70
C ALA A 61 -25.70 4.12 2.79
N GLN A 62 -26.02 4.18 1.49
CA GLN A 62 -25.66 3.17 0.50
C GLN A 62 -24.19 3.30 0.06
N TRP A 63 -23.54 4.41 0.41
CA TRP A 63 -22.17 4.75 0.03
C TRP A 63 -21.25 4.82 1.25
N PRO A 64 -20.93 3.66 1.87
CA PRO A 64 -19.98 3.64 2.98
C PRO A 64 -18.58 4.10 2.50
N PRO A 65 -17.78 4.79 3.34
CA PRO A 65 -16.49 5.31 2.93
C PRO A 65 -15.56 4.19 2.44
N ALA A 66 -14.86 4.43 1.32
CA ALA A 66 -13.91 3.49 0.77
C ALA A 66 -12.71 3.28 1.72
N PHE A 67 -12.31 4.33 2.41
CA PHE A 67 -11.26 4.35 3.44
C PHE A 67 -11.75 5.12 4.67
N ASP A 68 -11.38 4.65 5.88
CA ASP A 68 -11.69 5.31 7.15
C ASP A 68 -10.40 5.77 7.84
N ASN A 69 -9.86 6.92 7.45
CA ASN A 69 -8.68 7.53 8.07
C ASN A 69 -7.57 6.51 8.42
N PRO A 70 -6.96 5.83 7.43
CA PRO A 70 -6.02 4.72 7.69
C PRO A 70 -4.81 5.14 8.52
N TRP A 71 -4.39 6.40 8.47
CA TRP A 71 -3.29 6.95 9.29
C TRP A 71 -3.59 7.03 10.79
N ARG A 72 -4.87 6.86 11.20
CA ARG A 72 -5.30 6.81 12.61
C ARG A 72 -5.34 5.39 13.18
N ALA A 73 -4.98 4.38 12.39
CA ALA A 73 -4.99 3.00 12.86
C ALA A 73 -4.01 2.80 14.01
N THR A 74 -4.48 2.21 15.10
CA THR A 74 -3.67 1.90 16.29
C THR A 74 -3.37 0.41 16.44
N SER A 75 -3.72 -0.39 15.44
CA SER A 75 -3.36 -1.80 15.30
C SER A 75 -3.44 -2.20 13.83
N LEU A 76 -2.69 -3.23 13.43
CA LEU A 76 -2.80 -3.83 12.10
C LEU A 76 -4.19 -4.41 11.85
N SER A 77 -4.79 -4.97 12.88
CA SER A 77 -6.17 -5.46 12.82
C SER A 77 -7.17 -4.34 12.54
N ASP A 78 -7.00 -3.14 13.12
CA ASP A 78 -7.82 -1.96 12.86
C ASP A 78 -7.57 -1.43 11.44
N PHE A 79 -6.30 -1.35 11.02
CA PHE A 79 -5.91 -0.87 9.68
C PHE A 79 -6.56 -1.73 8.58
N TRP A 80 -6.26 -3.02 8.54
CA TRP A 80 -6.73 -3.92 7.48
C TRP A 80 -8.21 -4.32 7.62
N GLY A 81 -8.72 -4.43 8.85
CA GLY A 81 -10.07 -4.89 9.13
C GLY A 81 -11.16 -3.83 8.92
N ARG A 82 -10.82 -2.53 9.00
CA ARG A 82 -11.80 -1.45 9.01
C ARG A 82 -11.44 -0.24 8.17
N ARG A 83 -10.14 0.15 8.11
CA ARG A 83 -9.74 1.46 7.60
C ARG A 83 -9.26 1.47 6.17
N TRP A 84 -8.67 0.38 5.70
CA TRP A 84 -8.08 0.29 4.38
C TRP A 84 -9.01 -0.41 3.39
N HIS A 85 -9.34 0.23 2.27
CA HIS A 85 -10.12 -0.19 1.09
C HIS A 85 -11.16 -1.31 1.34
N GLN A 86 -12.17 -1.04 2.16
CA GLN A 86 -13.15 -2.05 2.61
C GLN A 86 -13.99 -2.67 1.47
N PHE A 87 -14.11 -2.00 0.32
CA PHE A 87 -14.86 -2.52 -0.83
C PHE A 87 -14.25 -3.80 -1.43
N PHE A 88 -12.95 -4.04 -1.28
CA PHE A 88 -12.30 -5.29 -1.71
C PHE A 88 -12.35 -6.41 -0.66
N ARG A 89 -12.85 -6.14 0.53
CA ARG A 89 -12.80 -7.08 1.66
C ARG A 89 -13.38 -8.46 1.33
N HIS A 90 -14.50 -8.51 0.61
CA HIS A 90 -15.14 -9.79 0.26
C HIS A 90 -14.23 -10.65 -0.60
N ILE A 91 -13.52 -10.07 -1.56
CA ILE A 91 -12.60 -10.78 -2.44
C ILE A 91 -11.46 -11.40 -1.63
N PHE A 92 -10.87 -10.65 -0.71
CA PHE A 92 -9.77 -11.14 0.13
C PHE A 92 -10.25 -12.26 1.08
N LEU A 93 -11.43 -12.14 1.66
CA LEU A 93 -11.99 -13.17 2.56
C LEU A 93 -12.29 -14.49 1.84
N LEU A 94 -12.64 -14.47 0.54
CA LEU A 94 -12.87 -15.69 -0.24
C LEU A 94 -11.67 -16.65 -0.19
N GLY A 95 -10.45 -16.11 -0.27
CA GLY A 95 -9.22 -16.92 -0.14
C GLY A 95 -8.93 -17.38 1.29
N GLY A 96 -9.49 -16.71 2.28
CA GLY A 96 -9.33 -17.07 3.69
C GLY A 96 -10.19 -18.27 4.12
N TYR A 97 -11.37 -18.44 3.52
CA TYR A 97 -12.30 -19.50 3.93
C TYR A 97 -11.72 -20.92 3.79
N PRO A 98 -11.08 -21.35 2.68
CA PRO A 98 -10.51 -22.67 2.59
C PRO A 98 -9.46 -22.94 3.69
N LEU A 99 -8.58 -21.99 3.96
CA LEU A 99 -7.57 -22.13 5.01
C LEU A 99 -8.18 -22.11 6.42
N SER A 100 -9.36 -21.53 6.58
CA SER A 100 -10.04 -21.54 7.88
C SER A 100 -10.50 -22.93 8.31
N LEU A 101 -10.70 -23.85 7.39
CA LEU A 101 -11.07 -25.24 7.69
C LEU A 101 -9.93 -25.97 8.43
N VAL A 102 -8.68 -25.58 8.19
CA VAL A 102 -7.49 -26.20 8.82
C VAL A 102 -7.00 -25.35 10.01
N PHE A 103 -6.91 -24.04 9.83
CA PHE A 103 -6.28 -23.11 10.79
C PHE A 103 -7.27 -22.18 11.51
N GLY A 104 -8.58 -22.41 11.35
CA GLY A 104 -9.61 -21.59 11.94
C GLY A 104 -9.47 -20.11 11.56
N ARG A 105 -9.63 -19.22 12.54
CA ARG A 105 -9.53 -17.76 12.31
C ARG A 105 -8.15 -17.29 11.83
N ALA A 106 -7.08 -18.00 12.15
CA ALA A 106 -5.76 -17.70 11.63
C ALA A 106 -5.68 -17.96 10.11
N GLY A 107 -6.32 -19.04 9.65
CA GLY A 107 -6.42 -19.36 8.23
C GLY A 107 -7.13 -18.27 7.42
N ILE A 108 -8.17 -17.62 7.97
CA ILE A 108 -8.83 -16.49 7.30
C ILE A 108 -7.82 -15.35 7.07
N VAL A 109 -7.05 -14.98 8.10
CA VAL A 109 -6.07 -13.90 8.00
C VAL A 109 -4.98 -14.24 6.99
N ILE A 110 -4.36 -15.42 7.12
CA ILE A 110 -3.29 -15.88 6.23
C ILE A 110 -3.79 -15.93 4.78
N GLY A 111 -4.92 -16.57 4.52
CA GLY A 111 -5.48 -16.72 3.18
C GLY A 111 -5.86 -15.40 2.54
N SER A 112 -6.39 -14.45 3.31
CA SER A 112 -6.70 -13.11 2.81
C SER A 112 -5.46 -12.38 2.29
N PHE A 113 -4.32 -12.46 3.00
CA PHE A 113 -3.08 -11.85 2.54
C PHE A 113 -2.40 -12.61 1.40
N LEU A 114 -2.56 -13.93 1.33
CA LEU A 114 -2.10 -14.71 0.16
C LEU A 114 -2.87 -14.31 -1.11
N VAL A 115 -4.19 -14.17 -1.03
CA VAL A 115 -4.99 -13.65 -2.16
C VAL A 115 -4.59 -12.23 -2.51
N SER A 116 -4.35 -11.37 -1.51
CA SER A 116 -3.86 -10.02 -1.75
C SER A 116 -2.51 -10.03 -2.50
N ALA A 117 -1.57 -10.88 -2.11
CA ALA A 117 -0.30 -11.05 -2.79
C ALA A 117 -0.46 -11.48 -4.26
N VAL A 118 -1.34 -12.44 -4.52
CA VAL A 118 -1.64 -12.92 -5.88
C VAL A 118 -2.27 -11.83 -6.74
N LEU A 119 -3.28 -11.11 -6.23
CA LEU A 119 -3.94 -10.04 -6.96
C LEU A 119 -2.98 -8.90 -7.31
N HIS A 120 -2.13 -8.49 -6.37
CA HIS A 120 -1.12 -7.46 -6.64
C HIS A 120 -0.04 -7.95 -7.60
N TYR A 121 0.34 -9.23 -7.55
CA TYR A 121 1.22 -9.83 -8.55
C TYR A 121 0.60 -9.80 -9.95
N ILE A 122 -0.69 -10.18 -10.08
CA ILE A 122 -1.40 -10.12 -11.36
C ILE A 122 -1.42 -8.67 -11.89
N THR A 123 -1.62 -7.68 -11.01
CA THR A 123 -1.53 -6.26 -11.41
C THR A 123 -0.13 -5.91 -11.93
N GLN A 124 0.94 -6.44 -11.32
CA GLN A 124 2.31 -6.20 -11.82
C GLN A 124 2.56 -6.81 -13.21
N LEU A 125 1.88 -7.92 -13.56
CA LEU A 125 2.02 -8.53 -14.90
C LEU A 125 1.50 -7.63 -16.03
N THR A 126 0.71 -6.60 -15.72
CA THR A 126 0.27 -5.60 -16.72
C THR A 126 1.31 -4.49 -16.96
N LEU A 127 2.40 -4.49 -16.21
CA LEU A 127 3.50 -3.54 -16.31
C LEU A 127 4.65 -4.15 -17.11
N ASP A 128 5.49 -3.30 -17.71
CA ASP A 128 6.53 -3.72 -18.68
C ASP A 128 7.89 -4.09 -18.04
N GLY A 129 8.00 -4.09 -16.72
CA GLY A 129 9.26 -4.30 -15.99
C GLY A 129 9.49 -5.73 -15.49
N GLN A 130 10.37 -5.87 -14.52
CA GLN A 130 10.67 -7.15 -13.89
C GLN A 130 9.66 -7.45 -12.79
N VAL A 131 8.93 -8.55 -12.91
CA VAL A 131 7.89 -8.95 -11.96
C VAL A 131 8.40 -10.08 -11.08
N GLU A 132 8.40 -9.87 -9.76
CA GLU A 132 8.95 -10.81 -8.77
C GLU A 132 7.86 -11.18 -7.74
N PHE A 133 7.18 -12.32 -7.94
CA PHE A 133 6.10 -12.78 -7.07
C PHE A 133 6.48 -12.85 -5.58
N TRP A 134 7.72 -13.27 -5.29
CA TRP A 134 8.16 -13.43 -3.90
C TRP A 134 8.09 -12.13 -3.08
N ARG A 135 8.25 -10.96 -3.72
CA ARG A 135 8.13 -9.66 -3.03
C ARG A 135 6.72 -9.39 -2.57
N MET A 136 5.73 -9.72 -3.42
CA MET A 136 4.33 -9.63 -3.05
C MET A 136 3.98 -10.63 -1.96
N LEU A 137 4.48 -11.87 -2.11
CA LEU A 137 4.26 -12.93 -1.12
C LEU A 137 4.83 -12.55 0.25
N VAL A 138 6.03 -12.02 0.33
CA VAL A 138 6.67 -11.61 1.59
C VAL A 138 5.99 -10.34 2.12
N GLY A 139 5.84 -9.29 1.30
CA GLY A 139 5.28 -8.01 1.74
C GLY A 139 3.86 -8.15 2.32
N PHE A 140 2.95 -8.79 1.59
CA PHE A 140 1.59 -9.04 2.09
C PHE A 140 1.55 -10.19 3.10
N GLY A 141 2.32 -11.26 2.89
CA GLY A 141 2.36 -12.41 3.79
C GLY A 141 2.74 -12.03 5.21
N MET A 142 3.68 -11.08 5.39
CA MET A 142 4.10 -10.60 6.70
C MET A 142 3.05 -9.76 7.44
N MET A 143 1.96 -9.35 6.78
CA MET A 143 0.84 -8.71 7.47
C MET A 143 0.10 -9.71 8.38
N ALA A 144 0.01 -10.97 7.97
CA ALA A 144 -0.65 -12.01 8.78
C ALA A 144 0.06 -12.28 10.12
N PRO A 145 1.38 -12.53 10.20
CA PRO A 145 2.10 -12.66 11.46
C PRO A 145 1.92 -11.45 12.37
N GLY A 146 1.93 -10.23 11.84
CA GLY A 146 1.69 -9.02 12.63
C GLY A 146 0.33 -9.02 13.31
N ILE A 147 -0.74 -9.32 12.57
CA ILE A 147 -2.11 -9.43 13.12
C ILE A 147 -2.22 -10.59 14.12
N LEU A 148 -1.59 -11.73 13.82
CA LEU A 148 -1.60 -12.89 14.72
C LEU A 148 -0.82 -12.60 16.02
N ALA A 149 0.26 -11.82 15.95
CA ALA A 149 0.99 -11.35 17.13
C ALA A 149 0.13 -10.42 18.02
N GLU A 150 -0.64 -9.47 17.41
CA GLU A 150 -1.61 -8.65 18.16
C GLU A 150 -2.67 -9.52 18.87
N ARG A 151 -3.12 -10.58 18.18
CA ARG A 151 -4.08 -11.50 18.76
C ARG A 151 -3.48 -12.33 19.91
N ALA A 152 -2.26 -12.82 19.74
CA ALA A 152 -1.54 -13.54 20.80
C ALA A 152 -1.31 -12.63 22.01
N TYR A 153 -0.91 -11.38 21.79
CA TYR A 153 -0.79 -10.38 22.85
C TYR A 153 -2.10 -10.20 23.63
N TYR A 154 -3.23 -10.09 22.94
CA TYR A 154 -4.54 -10.02 23.58
C TYR A 154 -4.86 -11.27 24.40
N GLN A 155 -4.57 -12.45 23.87
CA GLN A 155 -4.83 -13.71 24.57
C GLN A 155 -4.00 -13.85 25.85
N LEU A 156 -2.76 -13.36 25.82
CA LEU A 156 -1.83 -13.46 26.96
C LEU A 156 -2.07 -12.38 28.03
N THR A 157 -2.47 -11.19 27.62
CA THR A 157 -2.53 -10.03 28.53
C THR A 157 -3.95 -9.55 28.86
N GLY A 158 -4.96 -9.99 28.08
CA GLY A 158 -6.31 -9.45 28.12
C GLY A 158 -6.42 -8.02 27.55
N ARG A 159 -5.32 -7.41 27.08
CA ARG A 159 -5.27 -6.03 26.59
C ARG A 159 -5.12 -6.00 25.07
N ARG A 160 -5.84 -5.10 24.40
CA ARG A 160 -5.69 -4.89 22.97
C ARG A 160 -4.52 -3.95 22.69
N VAL A 161 -3.80 -4.21 21.60
CA VAL A 161 -2.84 -3.25 21.03
C VAL A 161 -3.59 -1.98 20.68
N GLY A 162 -3.08 -0.81 21.07
CA GLY A 162 -3.77 0.46 20.85
C GLY A 162 -2.98 1.66 21.39
N GLY A 163 -3.60 2.84 21.36
CA GLY A 163 -2.97 4.09 21.77
C GLY A 163 -1.76 4.46 20.91
N VAL A 164 -0.88 5.31 21.44
CA VAL A 164 0.32 5.78 20.74
C VAL A 164 1.28 4.63 20.40
N VAL A 165 1.49 3.71 21.35
CA VAL A 165 2.37 2.54 21.16
C VAL A 165 1.85 1.65 20.03
N GLY A 166 0.53 1.38 20.03
CA GLY A 166 -0.10 0.62 18.96
C GLY A 166 -0.05 1.33 17.60
N TRP A 167 -0.15 2.65 17.59
CA TRP A 167 0.03 3.44 16.37
C TRP A 167 1.46 3.32 15.83
N VAL A 168 2.48 3.50 16.67
CA VAL A 168 3.89 3.35 16.28
C VAL A 168 4.15 1.93 15.74
N TRP A 169 3.70 0.89 16.47
CA TRP A 169 3.77 -0.49 16.02
C TRP A 169 3.19 -0.68 14.62
N THR A 170 1.98 -0.17 14.41
CA THR A 170 1.26 -0.31 13.14
C THR A 170 1.99 0.39 12.00
N MET A 171 2.41 1.65 12.19
CA MET A 171 3.11 2.41 11.16
C MET A 171 4.47 1.80 10.82
N VAL A 172 5.26 1.41 11.81
CA VAL A 172 6.56 0.76 11.61
C VAL A 172 6.39 -0.55 10.83
N TRP A 173 5.43 -1.41 11.23
CA TRP A 173 5.18 -2.67 10.54
C TRP A 173 4.77 -2.46 9.09
N LEU A 174 3.84 -1.54 8.85
CA LEU A 174 3.38 -1.21 7.49
C LEU A 174 4.50 -0.66 6.62
N LEU A 175 5.36 0.22 7.14
CA LEU A 175 6.46 0.81 6.39
C LEU A 175 7.56 -0.21 6.08
N VAL A 176 7.95 -1.04 7.05
CA VAL A 176 8.98 -2.07 6.84
C VAL A 176 8.58 -3.04 5.71
N TRP A 177 7.38 -3.60 5.79
CA TRP A 177 6.92 -4.57 4.79
C TRP A 177 6.32 -3.90 3.55
N GLY A 178 5.82 -2.68 3.69
CA GLY A 178 5.39 -1.82 2.58
C GLY A 178 6.52 -1.47 1.62
N ASN A 179 7.74 -1.24 2.13
CA ASN A 179 8.93 -1.05 1.29
C ASN A 179 9.13 -2.24 0.32
N MET A 180 8.88 -3.47 0.77
CA MET A 180 8.99 -4.66 -0.07
C MET A 180 7.94 -4.68 -1.19
N ILE A 181 6.71 -4.27 -0.87
CA ILE A 181 5.61 -4.19 -1.83
C ILE A 181 5.91 -3.11 -2.87
N VAL A 182 6.29 -1.91 -2.43
CA VAL A 182 6.56 -0.78 -3.32
C VAL A 182 7.81 -1.05 -4.18
N GLU A 183 8.85 -1.67 -3.64
CA GLU A 183 10.00 -2.14 -4.42
C GLU A 183 9.58 -3.10 -5.54
N GLY A 184 8.67 -4.03 -5.26
CA GLY A 184 8.13 -4.93 -6.28
C GLY A 184 7.43 -4.19 -7.41
N PHE A 185 6.62 -3.17 -7.09
CA PHE A 185 5.97 -2.32 -8.09
C PHE A 185 6.94 -1.41 -8.84
N ALA A 186 7.96 -0.89 -8.16
CA ALA A 186 9.00 -0.08 -8.79
C ALA A 186 9.76 -0.89 -9.86
N ARG A 187 10.18 -2.12 -9.53
CA ARG A 187 10.84 -3.05 -10.47
C ARG A 187 9.93 -3.48 -11.60
N ALA A 188 8.65 -3.64 -11.34
CA ALA A 188 7.66 -3.92 -12.38
C ALA A 188 7.43 -2.73 -13.33
N GLY A 189 7.98 -1.55 -13.05
CA GLY A 189 7.90 -0.40 -13.95
C GLY A 189 6.77 0.58 -13.62
N MET A 190 6.16 0.50 -12.44
CA MET A 190 5.05 1.37 -12.06
C MET A 190 5.39 2.87 -12.18
N PHE A 191 6.58 3.28 -11.77
CA PHE A 191 7.00 4.68 -11.86
C PHE A 191 7.34 5.13 -13.29
N GLY A 192 7.72 4.21 -14.16
CA GLY A 192 7.97 4.49 -15.59
C GLY A 192 6.69 4.51 -16.43
N SER A 193 5.64 3.78 -16.02
CA SER A 193 4.35 3.77 -16.71
C SER A 193 3.51 5.02 -16.42
N VAL A 194 3.84 5.77 -15.36
CA VAL A 194 3.27 7.08 -15.03
C VAL A 194 4.11 8.20 -15.68
N SER A 195 4.66 7.97 -16.87
CA SER A 195 5.19 9.07 -17.68
C SER A 195 3.99 9.90 -18.13
N PHE A 196 3.78 11.02 -17.44
CA PHE A 196 2.86 12.04 -17.89
C PHE A 196 3.43 12.59 -19.20
N ASP A 197 2.65 12.49 -20.26
CA ASP A 197 2.93 13.23 -21.51
C ASP A 197 3.22 14.69 -21.11
N ASP A 198 4.26 15.30 -21.68
CA ASP A 198 4.71 16.66 -21.33
C ASP A 198 3.60 17.72 -21.38
N ASN A 199 2.43 17.35 -21.87
CA ASN A 199 1.21 18.17 -21.93
C ASN A 199 0.17 17.86 -20.85
N ALA A 200 0.40 16.92 -19.94
CA ALA A 200 -0.57 16.51 -18.92
C ALA A 200 -0.26 17.15 -17.56
N LEU A 201 -1.18 17.96 -17.11
CA LEU A 201 -1.47 18.51 -15.78
C LEU A 201 -0.28 18.93 -14.86
N PRO A 202 -0.34 20.17 -14.32
CA PRO A 202 0.70 20.76 -13.46
C PRO A 202 1.09 19.94 -12.21
N ALA A 203 0.19 19.05 -11.75
CA ALA A 203 0.42 18.25 -10.54
C ALA A 203 1.51 17.16 -10.75
N GLY A 204 1.62 16.58 -11.96
CA GLY A 204 2.65 15.58 -12.26
C GLY A 204 4.05 16.19 -12.25
N LEU A 205 4.21 17.35 -12.87
CA LEU A 205 5.47 18.12 -12.88
C LEU A 205 5.91 18.55 -11.46
N MET A 206 4.95 18.81 -10.56
CA MET A 206 5.24 19.20 -9.18
C MET A 206 5.78 18.03 -8.36
N VAL A 207 5.22 16.83 -8.52
CA VAL A 207 5.71 15.62 -7.84
C VAL A 207 7.09 15.21 -8.36
N GLU A 208 7.32 15.30 -9.66
CA GLU A 208 8.60 14.98 -10.29
C GLU A 208 9.70 15.97 -9.89
N ARG A 209 9.40 17.27 -9.82
CA ARG A 209 10.32 18.28 -9.30
C ARG A 209 10.66 18.06 -7.83
N LEU A 210 9.65 17.82 -6.99
CA LEU A 210 9.88 17.53 -5.56
C LEU A 210 10.73 16.28 -5.36
N ALA A 211 10.55 15.24 -6.19
CA ALA A 211 11.36 14.03 -6.14
C ALA A 211 12.81 14.31 -6.59
N MET A 212 13.01 15.08 -7.66
CA MET A 212 14.35 15.47 -8.15
C MET A 212 15.06 16.38 -7.16
N ASP A 213 14.39 17.40 -6.62
CA ASP A 213 14.97 18.32 -5.64
C ASP A 213 15.36 17.57 -4.35
N PHE A 214 14.55 16.59 -3.94
CA PHE A 214 14.85 15.73 -2.80
C PHE A 214 16.06 14.82 -3.05
N ASP A 215 16.16 14.20 -4.23
CA ASP A 215 17.31 13.38 -4.61
C ASP A 215 18.59 14.23 -4.70
N VAL A 216 18.55 15.43 -5.26
CA VAL A 216 19.69 16.37 -5.29
C VAL A 216 20.13 16.75 -3.88
N TRP A 217 19.17 17.01 -2.99
CA TRP A 217 19.45 17.33 -1.60
C TRP A 217 20.10 16.15 -0.85
N LEU A 218 19.62 14.93 -1.05
CA LEU A 218 20.18 13.71 -0.45
C LEU A 218 21.62 13.42 -0.88
N HIS A 219 21.99 13.75 -2.13
CA HIS A 219 23.35 13.57 -2.63
C HIS A 219 24.30 14.70 -2.22
N ALA A 220 23.77 15.79 -1.66
CA ALA A 220 24.56 16.92 -1.17
C ALA A 220 24.94 16.82 0.33
N ILE A 221 24.38 15.82 1.05
CA ILE A 221 24.69 15.49 2.45
C ILE A 221 25.65 14.31 2.50
#